data_c3ee4dff24a75e952b92c75fa5f84473
#
_entry.id   c3ee4dff24a75e952b92c75fa5f84473
#
_cell.length_a   1.000
_cell.length_b   1.000
_cell.length_c   1.000
_cell.angle_alpha   90.00
_cell.angle_beta   90.00
_cell.angle_gamma   90.00
#
_symmetry.space_group_name_H-M   'P 1'
#
loop_
_entity.id
_entity.type
_entity.pdbx_description
1 polymer ?
#
loop_
_entity_poly.entity_id
_entity_poly.type
_entity_poly.pdbx_seq_one_letter_code
_entity_poly.pdbx_strand_id
1 'polypeptide(L)'
;MRRAFGASLPTDEELAISREITEFDRTLAFFDGPDVVATAGIFSYEMTVPGGRLRCAGVTRVAVLSTHRRRGLLTAMMRRQLADVHERGEPLAALYASEAPIYGRFGYGLATYQTALEIDRPHGTFAQTLSGNGRLTMVDVPTAVPAFTRVWEQARQSQPGMLGLDERWIRNQLADLELHRDGASPHYRVLYQLGDDPAGFAIYRIKMDWDASGPNGTVRLGMLIAATTEAYASLWRHVLDVDLMTRITAEMRPVEEPLRFLLADSRQPRTRVEDGIWLRLVDVLAALAGRRYAVEGQLVLGVRDGFCPWNAGQFELRGGPTAAEARRTTASPDLELDAAALGALYLGGNRFGTLHRAGLIREVQPGAVARADAMFATDRAPWCPSHF
;
A
#
# COMPACT_ATOMS: atom_id res chain seq x y z
N MET A 1 12.37 -16.12 -10.20
CA MET A 1 11.03 -15.53 -10.03
C MET A 1 10.23 -15.52 -11.33
N ARG A 2 10.59 -14.78 -12.38
CA ARG A 2 9.77 -14.61 -13.62
C ARG A 2 9.28 -15.91 -14.23
N ARG A 3 10.12 -16.96 -14.35
CA ARG A 3 9.69 -18.29 -14.82
C ARG A 3 8.53 -18.90 -14.04
N ALA A 4 8.44 -18.64 -12.73
CA ALA A 4 7.36 -19.17 -11.90
C ALA A 4 6.00 -18.49 -12.18
N PHE A 5 6.01 -17.28 -12.76
CA PHE A 5 4.83 -16.50 -13.16
C PHE A 5 4.59 -16.48 -14.68
N GLY A 6 5.31 -17.31 -15.45
CA GLY A 6 5.14 -17.38 -16.91
C GLY A 6 5.62 -16.14 -17.66
N ALA A 7 6.41 -15.28 -17.02
CA ALA A 7 6.94 -14.07 -17.62
C ALA A 7 8.30 -14.32 -18.31
N SER A 8 8.60 -13.53 -19.33
CA SER A 8 9.88 -13.53 -20.04
C SER A 8 11.05 -13.23 -19.09
N LEU A 9 12.26 -13.65 -19.46
CA LEU A 9 13.45 -13.27 -18.69
C LEU A 9 13.61 -11.74 -18.71
N PRO A 10 14.15 -11.16 -17.62
CA PRO A 10 14.37 -9.72 -17.59
C PRO A 10 15.44 -9.30 -18.59
N THR A 11 15.29 -8.10 -19.13
CA THR A 11 16.34 -7.46 -19.91
C THR A 11 17.47 -6.97 -18.99
N ASP A 12 18.65 -6.65 -19.57
CA ASP A 12 19.76 -6.11 -18.79
C ASP A 12 19.39 -4.76 -18.14
N GLU A 13 18.58 -3.94 -18.82
CA GLU A 13 18.07 -2.68 -18.30
C GLU A 13 17.14 -2.89 -17.07
N GLU A 14 16.20 -3.83 -17.16
CA GLU A 14 15.35 -4.22 -16.01
C GLU A 14 16.16 -4.75 -14.85
N LEU A 15 17.22 -5.52 -15.12
CA LEU A 15 18.12 -6.01 -14.07
C LEU A 15 18.91 -4.88 -13.42
N ALA A 16 19.40 -3.91 -14.19
CA ALA A 16 20.12 -2.76 -13.67
C ALA A 16 19.23 -1.95 -12.71
N ILE A 17 18.02 -1.58 -13.15
CA ILE A 17 17.04 -0.85 -12.33
C ILE A 17 16.68 -1.63 -11.05
N SER A 18 16.41 -2.92 -11.19
CA SER A 18 16.05 -3.79 -10.06
C SER A 18 17.18 -3.93 -9.03
N ARG A 19 18.44 -3.93 -9.47
CA ARG A 19 19.61 -4.03 -8.59
C ARG A 19 19.77 -2.83 -7.66
N GLU A 20 19.40 -1.63 -8.09
CA GLU A 20 19.51 -0.40 -7.30
C GLU A 20 18.72 -0.47 -5.98
N ILE A 21 17.58 -1.17 -5.99
CA ILE A 21 16.71 -1.29 -4.82
C ILE A 21 16.80 -2.66 -4.13
N THR A 22 17.53 -3.63 -4.70
CA THR A 22 17.59 -5.00 -4.15
C THR A 22 18.51 -5.06 -2.94
N GLU A 23 17.97 -5.52 -1.81
CA GLU A 23 18.71 -5.85 -0.60
C GLU A 23 19.11 -7.33 -0.65
N PHE A 24 20.31 -7.62 -1.15
CA PHE A 24 20.77 -8.99 -1.38
C PHE A 24 20.93 -9.78 -0.08
N ASP A 25 21.32 -9.14 1.02
CA ASP A 25 21.42 -9.73 2.36
C ASP A 25 20.05 -10.15 2.94
N ARG A 26 18.94 -9.66 2.34
CA ARG A 26 17.57 -10.01 2.69
C ARG A 26 16.88 -10.87 1.62
N THR A 27 17.67 -11.51 0.75
CA THR A 27 17.14 -12.37 -0.31
C THR A 27 17.41 -13.83 0.02
N LEU A 28 16.40 -14.69 -0.13
CA LEU A 28 16.47 -16.13 0.02
C LEU A 28 16.37 -16.80 -1.34
N ALA A 29 17.15 -17.87 -1.53
CA ALA A 29 17.05 -18.77 -2.67
C ALA A 29 17.14 -20.23 -2.20
N PHE A 30 16.32 -21.10 -2.80
CA PHE A 30 16.39 -22.53 -2.63
C PHE A 30 16.89 -23.17 -3.91
N PHE A 31 17.75 -24.15 -3.76
CA PHE A 31 18.41 -24.81 -4.86
C PHE A 31 18.03 -26.30 -4.91
N ASP A 32 17.90 -26.84 -6.12
CA ASP A 32 17.88 -28.27 -6.40
C ASP A 32 19.04 -28.55 -7.37
N GLY A 33 20.16 -29.09 -6.83
CA GLY A 33 21.43 -29.09 -7.54
C GLY A 33 21.89 -27.68 -7.89
N PRO A 34 22.15 -27.39 -9.18
CA PRO A 34 22.58 -26.04 -9.62
C PRO A 34 21.40 -25.06 -9.84
N ASP A 35 20.17 -25.54 -9.82
CA ASP A 35 19.00 -24.77 -10.21
C ASP A 35 18.36 -24.04 -9.04
N VAL A 36 18.06 -22.75 -9.21
CA VAL A 36 17.24 -21.99 -8.25
C VAL A 36 15.77 -22.35 -8.45
N VAL A 37 15.17 -22.99 -7.45
CA VAL A 37 13.79 -23.50 -7.53
C VAL A 37 12.76 -22.68 -6.75
N ALA A 38 13.22 -21.86 -5.79
CA ALA A 38 12.37 -20.91 -5.09
C ALA A 38 13.17 -19.67 -4.67
N THR A 39 12.49 -18.53 -4.59
CA THR A 39 13.07 -17.25 -4.15
C THR A 39 12.10 -16.51 -3.25
N ALA A 40 12.62 -15.67 -2.37
CA ALA A 40 11.89 -14.63 -1.65
C ALA A 40 12.85 -13.50 -1.32
N GLY A 41 12.34 -12.26 -1.21
CA GLY A 41 13.12 -11.09 -0.85
C GLY A 41 12.37 -10.22 0.15
N ILE A 42 13.08 -9.31 0.78
CA ILE A 42 12.53 -8.29 1.67
C ILE A 42 13.16 -6.96 1.30
N PHE A 43 12.35 -5.92 1.28
CA PHE A 43 12.76 -4.53 1.29
C PHE A 43 12.58 -3.93 2.67
N SER A 44 13.52 -3.11 3.11
CA SER A 44 13.46 -2.40 4.38
C SER A 44 12.71 -1.09 4.22
N TYR A 45 11.54 -0.99 4.83
CA TYR A 45 10.72 0.21 4.82
C TYR A 45 10.47 0.76 6.22
N GLU A 46 10.05 2.01 6.25
CA GLU A 46 9.32 2.61 7.34
C GLU A 46 7.88 2.85 6.87
N MET A 47 6.90 2.27 7.56
CA MET A 47 5.48 2.44 7.27
C MET A 47 4.88 3.51 8.18
N THR A 48 4.11 4.42 7.61
CA THR A 48 3.27 5.31 8.39
C THR A 48 2.12 4.50 8.98
N VAL A 49 2.00 4.55 10.30
CA VAL A 49 0.90 3.95 11.05
C VAL A 49 0.08 5.06 11.70
N PRO A 50 -1.14 4.82 12.20
CA PRO A 50 -1.91 5.86 12.87
C PRO A 50 -1.11 6.55 13.97
N GLY A 51 -0.82 7.84 13.81
CA GLY A 51 -0.08 8.68 14.75
C GLY A 51 1.41 8.36 14.95
N GLY A 52 2.03 7.55 14.04
CA GLY A 52 3.43 7.19 14.16
C GLY A 52 4.04 6.58 12.90
N ARG A 53 5.24 6.05 13.05
CA ARG A 53 5.99 5.36 12.00
C ARG A 53 6.70 4.16 12.58
N LEU A 54 6.71 3.04 11.86
CA LEU A 54 7.36 1.81 12.28
C LEU A 54 8.15 1.17 11.16
N ARG A 55 9.24 0.51 11.51
CA ARG A 55 9.96 -0.34 10.57
C ARG A 55 9.05 -1.46 10.07
N CYS A 56 9.10 -1.70 8.77
CA CYS A 56 8.24 -2.65 8.09
C CYS A 56 9.03 -3.41 7.02
N ALA A 57 9.03 -4.72 7.11
CA ALA A 57 9.60 -5.60 6.11
C ALA A 57 8.63 -5.72 4.92
N GLY A 58 9.00 -5.19 3.76
CA GLY A 58 8.26 -5.36 2.51
C GLY A 58 8.60 -6.70 1.86
N VAL A 59 7.80 -7.73 2.12
CA VAL A 59 8.03 -9.08 1.58
C VAL A 59 7.65 -9.12 0.11
N THR A 60 8.59 -9.53 -0.72
CA THR A 60 8.49 -9.47 -2.18
C THR A 60 9.19 -10.66 -2.85
N ARG A 61 9.05 -10.76 -4.17
CA ARG A 61 9.75 -11.76 -5.01
C ARG A 61 9.57 -13.20 -4.54
N VAL A 62 8.45 -13.48 -3.88
CA VAL A 62 8.11 -14.81 -3.40
C VAL A 62 7.66 -15.66 -4.58
N ALA A 63 8.44 -16.67 -4.92
CA ALA A 63 8.16 -17.53 -6.06
C ALA A 63 8.66 -18.94 -5.82
N VAL A 64 7.90 -19.93 -6.30
CA VAL A 64 8.28 -21.35 -6.33
C VAL A 64 8.00 -21.88 -7.73
N LEU A 65 8.98 -22.51 -8.36
CA LEU A 65 8.81 -23.15 -9.68
C LEU A 65 7.67 -24.17 -9.63
N SER A 66 6.90 -24.24 -10.70
CA SER A 66 5.72 -25.13 -10.80
C SER A 66 6.04 -26.59 -10.49
N THR A 67 7.24 -27.06 -10.89
CA THR A 67 7.76 -28.40 -10.64
C THR A 67 8.11 -28.69 -9.17
N HIS A 68 8.22 -27.63 -8.33
CA HIS A 68 8.63 -27.72 -6.93
C HIS A 68 7.56 -27.22 -5.95
N ARG A 69 6.36 -26.90 -6.45
CA ARG A 69 5.21 -26.50 -5.62
C ARG A 69 4.76 -27.67 -4.73
N ARG A 70 4.07 -27.33 -3.63
CA ARG A 70 3.48 -28.29 -2.65
C ARG A 70 4.51 -29.16 -1.92
N ARG A 71 5.80 -28.75 -1.91
CA ARG A 71 6.89 -29.41 -1.19
C ARG A 71 7.29 -28.68 0.10
N GLY A 72 6.47 -27.73 0.58
CA GLY A 72 6.75 -26.98 1.82
C GLY A 72 7.71 -25.78 1.65
N LEU A 73 8.27 -25.51 0.47
CA LEU A 73 9.27 -24.45 0.25
C LEU A 73 8.77 -23.08 0.64
N LEU A 74 7.54 -22.71 0.27
CA LEU A 74 6.94 -21.44 0.67
C LEU A 74 6.84 -21.29 2.19
N THR A 75 6.43 -22.37 2.88
CA THR A 75 6.35 -22.36 4.35
C THR A 75 7.72 -22.18 4.98
N ALA A 76 8.75 -22.84 4.43
CA ALA A 76 10.13 -22.70 4.90
C ALA A 76 10.67 -21.26 4.68
N MET A 77 10.41 -20.68 3.51
CA MET A 77 10.78 -19.29 3.22
C MET A 77 10.11 -18.31 4.18
N MET A 78 8.79 -18.39 4.35
CA MET A 78 8.05 -17.50 5.27
C MET A 78 8.52 -17.64 6.71
N ARG A 79 8.81 -18.87 7.17
CA ARG A 79 9.34 -19.07 8.52
C ARG A 79 10.70 -18.41 8.69
N ARG A 80 11.61 -18.57 7.72
CA ARG A 80 12.92 -17.95 7.78
C ARG A 80 12.83 -16.43 7.71
N GLN A 81 12.03 -15.88 6.80
CA GLN A 81 11.85 -14.43 6.65
C GLN A 81 11.27 -13.80 7.92
N LEU A 82 10.19 -14.39 8.47
CA LEU A 82 9.56 -13.82 9.67
C LEU A 82 10.44 -13.94 10.93
N ALA A 83 11.27 -14.98 11.02
CA ALA A 83 12.29 -15.08 12.08
C ALA A 83 13.34 -13.97 11.92
N ASP A 84 13.88 -13.76 10.72
CA ASP A 84 14.84 -12.70 10.42
C ASP A 84 14.28 -11.29 10.70
N VAL A 85 13.04 -11.04 10.29
CA VAL A 85 12.33 -9.77 10.58
C VAL A 85 12.19 -9.54 12.09
N HIS A 86 11.84 -10.60 12.83
CA HIS A 86 11.73 -10.54 14.30
C HIS A 86 13.10 -10.28 14.96
N GLU A 87 14.14 -11.01 14.56
CA GLU A 87 15.51 -10.85 15.06
C GLU A 87 16.06 -9.43 14.79
N ARG A 88 15.69 -8.83 13.66
CA ARG A 88 16.03 -7.42 13.33
C ARG A 88 15.19 -6.40 14.10
N GLY A 89 14.22 -6.83 14.88
CA GLY A 89 13.29 -5.98 15.65
C GLY A 89 12.41 -5.12 14.77
N GLU A 90 11.99 -5.61 13.61
CA GLU A 90 11.01 -4.94 12.75
C GLU A 90 9.60 -5.39 13.16
N PRO A 91 8.75 -4.50 13.68
CA PRO A 91 7.46 -4.91 14.23
C PRO A 91 6.42 -5.31 13.19
N LEU A 92 6.61 -4.90 11.94
CA LEU A 92 5.65 -5.12 10.86
C LEU A 92 6.29 -5.85 9.67
N ALA A 93 5.48 -6.66 8.99
CA ALA A 93 5.78 -7.17 7.66
C ALA A 93 4.55 -6.94 6.75
N ALA A 94 4.79 -6.52 5.52
CA ALA A 94 3.76 -6.19 4.55
C ALA A 94 4.05 -6.87 3.20
N LEU A 95 3.00 -7.14 2.43
CA LEU A 95 3.11 -7.64 1.06
C LEU A 95 1.87 -7.29 0.23
N TYR A 96 2.02 -7.39 -1.08
CA TYR A 96 0.90 -7.48 -2.02
C TYR A 96 0.68 -8.95 -2.40
N ALA A 97 -0.54 -9.44 -2.24
CA ALA A 97 -0.84 -10.85 -2.44
C ALA A 97 -1.09 -11.13 -3.93
N SER A 98 -0.26 -11.95 -4.56
CA SER A 98 -0.57 -12.49 -5.90
C SER A 98 -1.77 -13.46 -5.88
N GLU A 99 -1.97 -14.16 -4.76
CA GLU A 99 -3.08 -15.06 -4.50
C GLU A 99 -3.53 -14.89 -3.05
N ALA A 100 -4.68 -14.26 -2.81
CA ALA A 100 -5.21 -13.96 -1.48
C ALA A 100 -5.27 -15.15 -0.49
N PRO A 101 -5.63 -16.40 -0.89
CA PRO A 101 -5.71 -17.53 0.04
C PRO A 101 -4.37 -17.99 0.62
N ILE A 102 -3.24 -17.51 0.08
CA ILE A 102 -1.91 -18.00 0.46
C ILE A 102 -1.45 -17.45 1.81
N TYR A 103 -1.61 -16.14 2.04
CA TYR A 103 -0.85 -15.43 3.07
C TYR A 103 -1.53 -15.39 4.44
N GLY A 104 -2.85 -15.60 4.51
CA GLY A 104 -3.59 -15.65 5.77
C GLY A 104 -3.06 -16.74 6.73
N ARG A 105 -2.64 -17.91 6.20
CA ARG A 105 -2.05 -18.99 7.01
C ARG A 105 -0.71 -18.67 7.64
N PHE A 106 -0.06 -17.60 7.15
CA PHE A 106 1.18 -17.06 7.74
C PHE A 106 0.91 -15.85 8.62
N GLY A 107 -0.35 -15.53 8.90
CA GLY A 107 -0.80 -14.46 9.78
C GLY A 107 -0.83 -13.08 9.15
N TYR A 108 -0.78 -12.96 7.80
CA TYR A 108 -1.03 -11.71 7.10
C TYR A 108 -2.54 -11.48 6.96
N GLY A 109 -3.00 -10.28 7.28
CA GLY A 109 -4.38 -9.85 7.11
C GLY A 109 -4.50 -8.71 6.11
N LEU A 110 -5.59 -8.65 5.36
CA LEU A 110 -5.87 -7.57 4.41
C LEU A 110 -6.11 -6.26 5.17
N ALA A 111 -5.12 -5.36 5.15
CA ALA A 111 -5.10 -4.15 5.97
C ALA A 111 -5.46 -2.88 5.22
N THR A 112 -5.24 -2.84 3.90
CA THR A 112 -5.62 -1.69 3.07
C THR A 112 -6.39 -2.15 1.83
N TYR A 113 -7.22 -1.26 1.34
CA TYR A 113 -7.90 -1.40 0.06
C TYR A 113 -7.46 -0.29 -0.88
N GLN A 114 -7.62 -0.54 -2.17
CA GLN A 114 -7.41 0.43 -3.23
C GLN A 114 -8.55 0.38 -4.23
N THR A 115 -8.67 1.42 -5.05
CA THR A 115 -9.65 1.48 -6.12
C THR A 115 -8.97 1.65 -7.48
N ALA A 116 -9.44 0.88 -8.46
CA ALA A 116 -9.31 1.24 -9.86
C ALA A 116 -10.52 2.09 -10.24
N LEU A 117 -10.29 3.20 -10.93
CA LEU A 117 -11.37 4.07 -11.42
C LEU A 117 -11.25 4.33 -12.92
N GLU A 118 -12.40 4.54 -13.54
CA GLU A 118 -12.51 4.93 -14.93
C GLU A 118 -13.54 6.06 -15.07
N ILE A 119 -13.20 7.09 -15.86
CA ILE A 119 -14.05 8.26 -16.11
C ILE A 119 -14.05 8.51 -17.61
N ASP A 120 -15.24 8.69 -18.20
CA ASP A 120 -15.35 9.21 -19.54
C ASP A 120 -15.15 10.74 -19.51
N ARG A 121 -14.26 11.26 -20.38
CA ARG A 121 -13.83 12.66 -20.35
C ARG A 121 -14.97 13.70 -20.35
N PRO A 122 -16.08 13.55 -21.10
CA PRO A 122 -17.19 14.51 -21.05
C PRO A 122 -17.77 14.71 -19.64
N HIS A 123 -17.58 13.74 -18.75
CA HIS A 123 -18.06 13.76 -17.37
C HIS A 123 -16.99 14.23 -16.37
N GLY A 124 -15.83 14.65 -16.85
CA GLY A 124 -14.73 15.15 -16.02
C GLY A 124 -14.90 16.60 -15.53
N THR A 125 -16.01 17.24 -15.76
CA THR A 125 -16.26 18.64 -15.33
C THR A 125 -16.38 18.72 -13.82
N PHE A 126 -15.71 19.69 -13.20
CA PHE A 126 -15.83 19.98 -11.77
C PHE A 126 -17.10 20.74 -11.45
N ALA A 127 -17.72 20.45 -10.29
CA ALA A 127 -18.89 21.17 -9.79
C ALA A 127 -18.60 22.65 -9.47
N GLN A 128 -17.35 22.94 -9.10
CA GLN A 128 -16.90 24.29 -8.72
C GLN A 128 -15.50 24.54 -9.30
N THR A 129 -15.25 25.75 -9.73
CA THR A 129 -13.91 26.18 -10.11
C THR A 129 -13.08 26.35 -8.84
N LEU A 130 -12.06 25.51 -8.67
CA LEU A 130 -11.07 25.66 -7.62
C LEU A 130 -9.97 26.57 -8.17
N SER A 131 -9.89 27.81 -7.67
CA SER A 131 -8.82 28.75 -8.00
C SER A 131 -7.56 28.33 -7.23
N GLY A 132 -6.49 28.03 -7.93
CA GLY A 132 -5.20 27.76 -7.35
C GLY A 132 -4.17 28.82 -7.76
N ASN A 133 -3.27 29.19 -6.86
CA ASN A 133 -2.18 30.11 -7.13
C ASN A 133 -0.89 29.40 -7.56
N GLY A 134 -0.93 28.07 -7.67
CA GLY A 134 0.22 27.26 -8.02
C GLY A 134 0.40 27.11 -9.53
N ARG A 135 1.55 26.56 -9.90
CA ARG A 135 1.96 26.32 -11.29
C ARG A 135 2.12 24.83 -11.55
N LEU A 136 1.60 24.37 -12.70
CA LEU A 136 1.87 23.05 -13.25
C LEU A 136 3.03 23.14 -14.24
N THR A 137 4.00 22.24 -14.10
CA THR A 137 5.17 22.17 -14.98
C THR A 137 5.46 20.70 -15.34
N MET A 138 5.70 20.43 -16.61
CA MET A 138 6.23 19.13 -17.03
C MET A 138 7.72 19.10 -16.71
N VAL A 139 8.18 18.02 -16.08
CA VAL A 139 9.55 17.90 -15.60
C VAL A 139 10.23 16.63 -16.13
N ASP A 140 11.54 16.70 -16.29
CA ASP A 140 12.40 15.57 -16.58
C ASP A 140 12.68 14.72 -15.31
N VAL A 141 13.32 13.57 -15.46
CA VAL A 141 13.62 12.67 -14.32
C VAL A 141 14.55 13.30 -13.29
N PRO A 142 15.65 13.99 -13.68
CA PRO A 142 16.52 14.68 -12.72
C PRO A 142 15.81 15.69 -11.82
N THR A 143 14.87 16.44 -12.37
CA THR A 143 14.05 17.41 -11.62
C THR A 143 12.95 16.72 -10.82
N ALA A 144 12.32 15.69 -11.39
CA ALA A 144 11.23 14.96 -10.75
C ALA A 144 11.67 14.22 -9.48
N VAL A 145 12.81 13.54 -9.48
CA VAL A 145 13.26 12.69 -8.38
C VAL A 145 13.27 13.44 -7.03
N PRO A 146 14.02 14.53 -6.85
CA PRO A 146 14.04 15.24 -5.56
C PRO A 146 12.69 15.89 -5.23
N ALA A 147 11.98 16.46 -6.21
CA ALA A 147 10.70 17.12 -5.99
C ALA A 147 9.61 16.12 -5.56
N PHE A 148 9.51 14.97 -6.24
CA PHE A 148 8.53 13.94 -5.94
C PHE A 148 8.83 13.25 -4.60
N THR A 149 10.10 13.07 -4.25
CA THR A 149 10.50 12.57 -2.92
C THR A 149 10.01 13.50 -1.81
N ARG A 150 10.15 14.81 -1.97
CA ARG A 150 9.64 15.80 -0.99
C ARG A 150 8.12 15.75 -0.87
N VAL A 151 7.39 15.73 -1.98
CA VAL A 151 5.92 15.63 -1.98
C VAL A 151 5.47 14.32 -1.35
N TRP A 152 6.13 13.22 -1.69
CA TRP A 152 5.83 11.90 -1.10
C TRP A 152 5.99 11.91 0.41
N GLU A 153 7.11 12.43 0.91
CA GLU A 153 7.38 12.52 2.34
C GLU A 153 6.36 13.40 3.07
N GLN A 154 5.94 14.52 2.47
CA GLN A 154 4.88 15.38 3.02
C GLN A 154 3.53 14.64 3.09
N ALA A 155 3.13 14.00 1.99
CA ALA A 155 1.83 13.33 1.89
C ALA A 155 1.74 12.14 2.85
N ARG A 156 2.81 11.34 2.99
CA ARG A 156 2.78 10.13 3.83
C ARG A 156 2.67 10.43 5.34
N GLN A 157 3.01 11.65 5.79
CA GLN A 157 2.99 11.98 7.24
C GLN A 157 1.63 11.74 7.89
N SER A 158 0.55 11.96 7.13
CA SER A 158 -0.82 11.83 7.61
C SER A 158 -1.60 10.68 6.95
N GLN A 159 -0.91 9.80 6.19
CA GLN A 159 -1.57 8.73 5.45
C GLN A 159 -1.11 7.36 5.96
N PRO A 160 -1.90 6.68 6.84
CA PRO A 160 -1.59 5.33 7.27
C PRO A 160 -1.46 4.36 6.07
N GLY A 161 -0.49 3.47 6.15
CA GLY A 161 -0.19 2.49 5.09
C GLY A 161 0.86 2.94 4.08
N MET A 162 1.13 4.25 3.93
CA MET A 162 2.20 4.70 3.04
C MET A 162 3.58 4.33 3.57
N LEU A 163 4.42 3.90 2.64
CA LEU A 163 5.82 3.54 2.88
C LEU A 163 6.75 4.73 2.68
N GLY A 164 7.81 4.82 3.47
CA GLY A 164 8.91 5.76 3.23
C GLY A 164 9.68 5.36 1.97
N LEU A 165 9.79 6.26 1.02
CA LEU A 165 10.54 6.08 -0.21
C LEU A 165 11.64 7.14 -0.32
N ASP A 166 12.88 6.70 -0.48
CA ASP A 166 14.00 7.57 -0.81
C ASP A 166 14.07 7.86 -2.33
N GLU A 167 15.06 8.66 -2.74
CA GLU A 167 15.23 9.00 -4.16
C GLU A 167 15.50 7.80 -5.06
N ARG A 168 16.12 6.71 -4.53
CA ARG A 168 16.35 5.47 -5.31
C ARG A 168 15.00 4.83 -5.64
N TRP A 169 14.10 4.77 -4.66
CA TRP A 169 12.77 4.24 -4.85
C TRP A 169 11.94 5.10 -5.79
N ILE A 170 11.98 6.44 -5.63
CA ILE A 170 11.28 7.36 -6.55
C ILE A 170 11.84 7.20 -7.97
N ARG A 171 13.15 7.10 -8.14
CA ARG A 171 13.78 6.84 -9.46
C ARG A 171 13.32 5.52 -10.05
N ASN A 172 13.20 4.47 -9.25
CA ASN A 172 12.67 3.18 -9.68
C ASN A 172 11.19 3.29 -10.12
N GLN A 173 10.34 4.03 -9.39
CA GLN A 173 8.96 4.29 -9.78
C GLN A 173 8.84 5.12 -11.07
N LEU A 174 9.83 5.95 -11.36
CA LEU A 174 9.89 6.76 -12.58
C LEU A 174 10.50 6.00 -13.78
N ALA A 175 10.99 4.78 -13.58
CA ALA A 175 11.53 3.96 -14.66
C ALA A 175 10.49 3.74 -15.75
N ASP A 176 10.90 3.94 -17.01
CA ASP A 176 9.99 4.00 -18.15
C ASP A 176 10.45 3.06 -19.28
N LEU A 177 10.40 1.77 -19.01
CA LEU A 177 10.78 0.75 -19.98
C LEU A 177 9.71 0.61 -21.07
N GLU A 178 10.13 0.63 -22.34
CA GLU A 178 9.22 0.56 -23.49
C GLU A 178 8.34 -0.69 -23.46
N LEU A 179 8.92 -1.83 -23.05
CA LEU A 179 8.20 -3.10 -22.96
C LEU A 179 7.03 -3.09 -21.95
N HIS A 180 6.99 -2.13 -21.03
CA HIS A 180 5.90 -1.97 -20.03
C HIS A 180 4.86 -0.92 -20.43
N ARG A 181 5.02 -0.26 -21.59
CA ARG A 181 4.10 0.81 -22.02
C ARG A 181 2.80 0.29 -22.61
N ASP A 182 2.75 -0.96 -23.05
CA ASP A 182 1.58 -1.56 -23.72
C ASP A 182 1.00 -0.65 -24.81
N GLY A 183 1.90 -0.13 -25.69
CA GLY A 183 1.54 0.77 -26.78
C GLY A 183 1.16 2.19 -26.35
N ALA A 184 1.32 2.56 -25.08
CA ALA A 184 1.15 3.93 -24.63
C ALA A 184 2.45 4.74 -24.76
N SER A 185 2.34 6.06 -24.60
CA SER A 185 3.47 6.99 -24.60
C SER A 185 4.48 6.73 -23.48
N PRO A 186 5.68 7.33 -23.54
CA PRO A 186 6.50 7.53 -22.35
C PRO A 186 5.73 8.25 -21.22
N HIS A 187 6.26 8.20 -20.00
CA HIS A 187 5.67 8.91 -18.84
C HIS A 187 5.67 10.43 -19.05
N TYR A 188 4.51 11.02 -18.91
CA TYR A 188 4.36 12.44 -18.59
C TYR A 188 4.50 12.60 -17.07
N ARG A 189 5.35 13.53 -16.65
CA ARG A 189 5.64 13.83 -15.24
C ARG A 189 5.29 15.28 -14.99
N VAL A 190 4.24 15.51 -14.22
CA VAL A 190 3.72 16.87 -13.95
C VAL A 190 3.93 17.18 -12.49
N LEU A 191 4.59 18.30 -12.22
CA LEU A 191 4.83 18.85 -10.90
C LEU A 191 3.92 20.03 -10.68
N TYR A 192 3.24 20.07 -9.54
CA TYR A 192 2.53 21.26 -9.04
C TYR A 192 3.34 21.92 -7.94
N GLN A 193 3.54 23.23 -8.07
CA GLN A 193 4.33 24.04 -7.16
C GLN A 193 3.53 25.24 -6.64
N LEU A 194 3.70 25.55 -5.35
CA LEU A 194 3.27 26.80 -4.73
C LEU A 194 4.51 27.68 -4.52
N GLY A 195 4.68 28.72 -5.35
CA GLY A 195 5.98 29.38 -5.49
C GLY A 195 7.03 28.40 -5.98
N ASP A 196 8.09 28.20 -5.21
CA ASP A 196 9.17 27.23 -5.51
C ASP A 196 8.99 25.89 -4.78
N ASP A 197 7.98 25.77 -3.91
CA ASP A 197 7.77 24.56 -3.12
C ASP A 197 6.92 23.53 -3.86
N PRO A 198 7.42 22.30 -4.05
CA PRO A 198 6.64 21.20 -4.62
C PRO A 198 5.52 20.78 -3.66
N ALA A 199 4.29 20.77 -4.16
CA ALA A 199 3.10 20.47 -3.37
C ALA A 199 2.26 19.30 -3.93
N GLY A 200 2.59 18.81 -5.12
CA GLY A 200 1.92 17.66 -5.71
C GLY A 200 2.56 17.24 -7.03
N PHE A 201 2.30 16.01 -7.44
CA PHE A 201 2.73 15.52 -8.75
C PHE A 201 1.76 14.49 -9.33
N ALA A 202 1.78 14.36 -10.65
CA ALA A 202 1.12 13.29 -11.37
C ALA A 202 2.07 12.64 -12.38
N ILE A 203 1.92 11.30 -12.54
CA ILE A 203 2.62 10.51 -13.54
C ILE A 203 1.55 9.78 -14.34
N TYR A 204 1.52 10.01 -15.65
CA TYR A 204 0.54 9.37 -16.53
C TYR A 204 1.14 9.05 -17.89
N ARG A 205 0.43 8.22 -18.65
CA ARG A 205 0.71 7.91 -20.06
C ARG A 205 -0.52 8.22 -20.90
N ILE A 206 -0.30 8.44 -22.19
CA ILE A 206 -1.35 8.60 -23.18
C ILE A 206 -1.30 7.38 -24.10
N LYS A 207 -2.42 6.67 -24.22
CA LYS A 207 -2.62 5.66 -25.25
C LYS A 207 -3.53 6.27 -26.31
N MET A 208 -2.91 6.67 -27.43
CA MET A 208 -3.65 7.19 -28.58
C MET A 208 -4.43 6.08 -29.25
N ASP A 209 -5.66 6.38 -29.61
CA ASP A 209 -6.51 5.54 -30.43
C ASP A 209 -7.43 6.42 -31.28
N TRP A 210 -7.86 5.89 -32.44
CA TRP A 210 -8.73 6.57 -33.37
C TRP A 210 -9.74 5.57 -33.91
N ASP A 211 -11.00 5.95 -33.96
CA ASP A 211 -12.05 5.20 -34.62
C ASP A 211 -12.79 6.04 -35.68
N ALA A 212 -13.88 5.51 -36.23
CA ALA A 212 -14.67 6.21 -37.23
C ALA A 212 -15.32 7.51 -36.72
N SER A 213 -15.41 7.70 -35.41
CA SER A 213 -15.98 8.90 -34.75
C SER A 213 -14.90 9.95 -34.43
N GLY A 214 -13.62 9.63 -34.61
CA GLY A 214 -12.50 10.52 -34.33
C GLY A 214 -11.55 9.98 -33.25
N PRO A 215 -10.91 10.89 -32.45
CA PRO A 215 -9.98 10.46 -31.42
C PRO A 215 -10.70 9.70 -30.31
N ASN A 216 -10.12 8.56 -29.89
CA ASN A 216 -10.63 7.65 -28.86
C ASN A 216 -9.52 7.25 -27.87
N GLY A 217 -8.64 8.20 -27.55
CA GLY A 217 -7.49 7.96 -26.70
C GLY A 217 -7.85 7.83 -25.22
N THR A 218 -6.91 7.25 -24.46
CA THR A 218 -7.03 7.05 -23.01
C THR A 218 -5.84 7.65 -22.26
N VAL A 219 -6.11 8.46 -21.23
CA VAL A 219 -5.10 8.81 -20.22
C VAL A 219 -5.04 7.70 -19.20
N ARG A 220 -3.86 7.11 -19.02
CA ARG A 220 -3.58 6.12 -17.97
C ARG A 220 -2.82 6.80 -16.84
N LEU A 221 -3.51 7.19 -15.78
CA LEU A 221 -2.91 7.79 -14.59
C LEU A 221 -2.29 6.70 -13.73
N GLY A 222 -0.96 6.67 -13.67
CA GLY A 222 -0.22 5.73 -12.83
C GLY A 222 -0.10 6.18 -11.39
N MET A 223 0.13 7.48 -11.15
CA MET A 223 0.27 8.03 -9.79
C MET A 223 -0.17 9.48 -9.75
N LEU A 224 -0.85 9.89 -8.67
CA LEU A 224 -1.13 11.26 -8.33
C LEU A 224 -1.06 11.40 -6.82
N ILE A 225 -0.09 12.20 -6.35
CA ILE A 225 0.16 12.50 -4.94
C ILE A 225 0.10 14.00 -4.73
N ALA A 226 -0.57 14.43 -3.70
CA ALA A 226 -0.71 15.85 -3.37
C ALA A 226 -0.65 16.05 -1.85
N ALA A 227 0.11 17.03 -1.43
CA ALA A 227 0.21 17.45 -0.03
C ALA A 227 -0.89 18.46 0.35
N THR A 228 -1.55 19.07 -0.65
CA THR A 228 -2.61 20.07 -0.44
C THR A 228 -3.83 19.78 -1.31
N THR A 229 -5.00 20.24 -0.86
CA THR A 229 -6.26 20.12 -1.63
C THR A 229 -6.18 20.84 -2.97
N GLU A 230 -5.50 21.99 -3.01
CA GLU A 230 -5.30 22.75 -4.24
C GLU A 230 -4.45 22.01 -5.26
N ALA A 231 -3.31 21.43 -4.84
CA ALA A 231 -2.47 20.59 -5.70
C ALA A 231 -3.24 19.38 -6.23
N TYR A 232 -4.02 18.72 -5.36
CA TYR A 232 -4.85 17.58 -5.73
C TYR A 232 -5.86 17.92 -6.84
N ALA A 233 -6.61 19.01 -6.65
CA ALA A 233 -7.60 19.44 -7.61
C ALA A 233 -6.98 19.90 -8.93
N SER A 234 -5.88 20.65 -8.87
CA SER A 234 -5.17 21.15 -10.06
C SER A 234 -4.59 20.02 -10.90
N LEU A 235 -4.00 19.01 -10.26
CA LEU A 235 -3.46 17.83 -10.94
C LEU A 235 -4.56 17.00 -11.59
N TRP A 236 -5.68 16.77 -10.90
CA TRP A 236 -6.82 16.08 -11.49
C TRP A 236 -7.43 16.87 -12.66
N ARG A 237 -7.55 18.21 -12.51
CA ARG A 237 -8.04 19.05 -13.60
C ARG A 237 -7.14 18.93 -14.84
N HIS A 238 -5.82 18.97 -14.65
CA HIS A 238 -4.86 18.77 -15.72
C HIS A 238 -5.05 17.41 -16.43
N VAL A 239 -5.18 16.33 -15.68
CA VAL A 239 -5.34 14.98 -16.22
C VAL A 239 -6.66 14.83 -16.99
N LEU A 240 -7.74 15.43 -16.49
CA LEU A 240 -9.07 15.40 -17.12
C LEU A 240 -9.15 16.28 -18.37
N ASP A 241 -8.31 17.30 -18.49
CA ASP A 241 -8.30 18.25 -19.61
C ASP A 241 -7.40 17.84 -20.78
N VAL A 242 -6.67 16.72 -20.68
CA VAL A 242 -5.81 16.27 -21.79
C VAL A 242 -6.63 16.09 -23.06
N ASP A 243 -6.23 16.79 -24.13
CA ASP A 243 -6.92 16.79 -25.39
C ASP A 243 -6.85 15.45 -26.13
N LEU A 244 -7.83 15.21 -27.02
CA LEU A 244 -7.96 14.01 -27.84
C LEU A 244 -8.18 12.71 -27.07
N MET A 245 -8.44 12.81 -25.76
CA MET A 245 -8.75 11.67 -24.91
C MET A 245 -10.26 11.58 -24.68
N THR A 246 -10.78 10.37 -24.68
CA THR A 246 -12.19 10.08 -24.37
C THR A 246 -12.34 9.47 -22.99
N ARG A 247 -11.26 8.92 -22.45
CA ARG A 247 -11.28 8.14 -21.21
C ARG A 247 -10.06 8.43 -20.36
N ILE A 248 -10.28 8.43 -19.06
CA ILE A 248 -9.22 8.45 -18.03
C ILE A 248 -9.34 7.18 -17.18
N THR A 249 -8.25 6.45 -17.01
CA THR A 249 -8.15 5.32 -16.09
C THR A 249 -7.12 5.63 -15.01
N ALA A 250 -7.37 5.22 -13.77
CA ALA A 250 -6.41 5.34 -12.68
C ALA A 250 -6.51 4.12 -11.77
N GLU A 251 -5.37 3.55 -11.47
CA GLU A 251 -5.24 2.41 -10.57
C GLU A 251 -4.66 2.84 -9.23
N MET A 252 -4.73 1.96 -8.23
CA MET A 252 -4.16 2.17 -6.91
C MET A 252 -4.60 3.48 -6.23
N ARG A 253 -5.87 3.91 -6.47
CA ARG A 253 -6.43 5.10 -5.83
C ARG A 253 -6.98 4.75 -4.43
N PRO A 254 -7.05 5.72 -3.51
CA PRO A 254 -7.64 5.48 -2.19
C PRO A 254 -9.13 5.11 -2.32
N VAL A 255 -9.65 4.33 -1.40
CA VAL A 255 -11.10 4.02 -1.36
C VAL A 255 -11.95 5.25 -1.06
N GLU A 256 -11.39 6.20 -0.32
CA GLU A 256 -11.98 7.51 -0.02
C GLU A 256 -11.49 8.55 -1.04
N GLU A 257 -11.64 8.26 -2.35
CA GLU A 257 -11.15 9.12 -3.44
C GLU A 257 -11.90 10.45 -3.48
N PRO A 258 -11.25 11.60 -3.17
CA PRO A 258 -11.93 12.90 -3.11
C PRO A 258 -12.43 13.42 -4.47
N LEU A 259 -11.86 12.92 -5.57
CA LEU A 259 -12.28 13.30 -6.93
C LEU A 259 -13.78 13.20 -7.12
N ARG A 260 -14.42 12.17 -6.53
CA ARG A 260 -15.87 11.97 -6.61
C ARG A 260 -16.68 13.21 -6.18
N PHE A 261 -16.17 13.97 -5.22
CA PHE A 261 -16.83 15.17 -4.68
C PHE A 261 -16.42 16.45 -5.43
N LEU A 262 -15.38 16.40 -6.24
CA LEU A 262 -15.01 17.51 -7.12
C LEU A 262 -15.82 17.51 -8.41
N LEU A 263 -16.25 16.36 -8.89
CA LEU A 263 -16.99 16.22 -10.14
C LEU A 263 -18.42 16.74 -10.01
N ALA A 264 -18.92 17.37 -11.07
CA ALA A 264 -20.30 17.85 -11.17
C ALA A 264 -21.32 16.70 -11.08
N ASP A 265 -20.93 15.51 -11.54
CA ASP A 265 -21.70 14.28 -11.35
C ASP A 265 -20.84 13.22 -10.64
N SER A 266 -21.11 13.03 -9.36
CA SER A 266 -20.40 12.09 -8.50
C SER A 266 -20.60 10.61 -8.85
N ARG A 267 -21.54 10.28 -9.76
CA ARG A 267 -21.84 8.91 -10.21
C ARG A 267 -20.92 8.47 -11.35
N GLN A 268 -20.26 9.41 -12.02
CA GLN A 268 -19.49 9.13 -13.24
C GLN A 268 -18.24 8.28 -13.04
N PRO A 269 -17.47 8.42 -11.95
CA PRO A 269 -16.36 7.50 -11.73
C PRO A 269 -16.87 6.06 -11.52
N ARG A 270 -16.61 5.19 -12.49
CA ARG A 270 -16.78 3.75 -12.32
C ARG A 270 -15.61 3.24 -11.48
N THR A 271 -15.89 2.69 -10.32
CA THR A 271 -14.87 2.24 -9.37
C THR A 271 -14.97 0.76 -9.10
N ARG A 272 -13.80 0.09 -9.01
CA ARG A 272 -13.65 -1.28 -8.55
C ARG A 272 -12.73 -1.29 -7.34
N VAL A 273 -13.19 -1.83 -6.23
CA VAL A 273 -12.38 -2.00 -5.02
C VAL A 273 -11.55 -3.28 -5.15
N GLU A 274 -10.28 -3.17 -4.82
CA GLU A 274 -9.31 -4.26 -4.84
C GLU A 274 -8.58 -4.33 -3.50
N ASP A 275 -7.94 -5.47 -3.22
CA ASP A 275 -7.03 -5.56 -2.09
C ASP A 275 -5.75 -4.74 -2.35
N GLY A 276 -5.22 -4.17 -1.28
CA GLY A 276 -3.95 -3.48 -1.27
C GLY A 276 -2.94 -4.26 -0.42
N ILE A 277 -2.40 -3.61 0.62
CA ILE A 277 -1.42 -4.23 1.51
C ILE A 277 -2.07 -5.28 2.41
N TRP A 278 -1.44 -6.44 2.46
CA TRP A 278 -1.61 -7.44 3.50
C TRP A 278 -0.53 -7.24 4.54
N LEU A 279 -0.94 -7.09 5.80
CA LEU A 279 -0.07 -6.74 6.91
C LEU A 279 -0.01 -7.84 7.97
N ARG A 280 1.16 -8.03 8.54
CA ARG A 280 1.39 -8.89 9.69
C ARG A 280 2.11 -8.11 10.79
N LEU A 281 1.65 -8.25 12.02
CA LEU A 281 2.41 -7.85 13.19
C LEU A 281 3.42 -8.96 13.50
N VAL A 282 4.70 -8.67 13.36
CA VAL A 282 5.79 -9.59 13.65
C VAL A 282 6.18 -9.50 15.13
N ASP A 283 6.06 -8.31 15.71
CA ASP A 283 6.11 -8.08 17.16
C ASP A 283 4.83 -7.33 17.58
N VAL A 284 3.91 -8.06 18.22
CA VAL A 284 2.61 -7.51 18.63
C VAL A 284 2.76 -6.39 19.66
N LEU A 285 3.69 -6.50 20.61
CA LEU A 285 3.91 -5.49 21.63
C LEU A 285 4.43 -4.19 21.02
N ALA A 286 5.49 -4.28 20.26
CA ALA A 286 6.10 -3.13 19.60
C ALA A 286 5.14 -2.47 18.61
N ALA A 287 4.36 -3.26 17.85
CA ALA A 287 3.37 -2.74 16.94
C ALA A 287 2.24 -2.00 17.67
N LEU A 288 1.64 -2.60 18.69
CA LEU A 288 0.54 -1.97 19.44
C LEU A 288 0.97 -0.70 20.19
N ALA A 289 2.17 -0.68 20.77
CA ALA A 289 2.72 0.51 21.44
C ALA A 289 3.17 1.60 20.44
N GLY A 290 3.51 1.21 19.22
CA GLY A 290 4.06 2.12 18.21
C GLY A 290 3.02 2.94 17.44
N ARG A 291 1.71 2.65 17.60
CA ARG A 291 0.63 3.46 17.00
C ARG A 291 -0.08 4.34 18.05
N ARG A 292 -0.92 5.26 17.56
CA ARG A 292 -1.85 6.02 18.40
C ARG A 292 -3.28 5.53 18.15
N TYR A 293 -4.16 5.84 19.12
CA TYR A 293 -5.55 5.42 19.13
C TYR A 293 -6.45 6.66 19.17
N ALA A 294 -7.61 6.58 18.50
CA ALA A 294 -8.49 7.74 18.34
C ALA A 294 -9.06 8.25 19.67
N VAL A 295 -9.28 7.36 20.64
CA VAL A 295 -9.79 7.66 21.96
C VAL A 295 -9.01 6.92 23.03
N GLU A 296 -8.97 7.47 24.24
CA GLU A 296 -8.41 6.78 25.41
C GLU A 296 -9.19 5.50 25.70
N GLY A 297 -8.47 4.43 25.98
CA GLY A 297 -9.09 3.16 26.30
C GLY A 297 -8.10 2.07 26.69
N GLN A 298 -8.67 0.97 27.15
CA GLN A 298 -7.94 -0.24 27.53
C GLN A 298 -8.63 -1.47 26.94
N LEU A 299 -7.83 -2.40 26.42
CA LEU A 299 -8.26 -3.69 25.91
C LEU A 299 -7.27 -4.78 26.30
N VAL A 300 -7.77 -5.97 26.57
CA VAL A 300 -6.96 -7.20 26.63
C VAL A 300 -7.26 -8.02 25.40
N LEU A 301 -6.26 -8.16 24.52
CA LEU A 301 -6.34 -8.92 23.29
C LEU A 301 -5.73 -10.30 23.48
N GLY A 302 -6.52 -11.36 23.29
CA GLY A 302 -6.04 -12.73 23.23
C GLY A 302 -5.68 -13.07 21.78
N VAL A 303 -4.39 -13.12 21.46
CA VAL A 303 -3.87 -13.35 20.10
C VAL A 303 -3.44 -14.80 19.94
N ARG A 304 -3.99 -15.48 18.93
CA ARG A 304 -3.54 -16.79 18.49
C ARG A 304 -2.61 -16.63 17.30
N ASP A 305 -1.40 -17.14 17.41
CA ASP A 305 -0.43 -17.17 16.32
C ASP A 305 0.30 -18.52 16.26
N GLY A 306 -0.19 -19.41 15.44
CA GLY A 306 0.42 -20.74 15.26
C GLY A 306 1.67 -20.73 14.39
N PHE A 307 1.92 -19.65 13.65
CA PHE A 307 3.09 -19.57 12.77
C PHE A 307 4.29 -18.88 13.44
N CYS A 308 4.05 -17.85 14.26
CA CYS A 308 5.06 -17.16 15.06
C CYS A 308 4.69 -17.25 16.55
N PRO A 309 5.09 -18.34 17.24
CA PRO A 309 4.66 -18.61 18.61
C PRO A 309 5.00 -17.51 19.62
N TRP A 310 6.02 -16.70 19.36
CA TRP A 310 6.38 -15.56 20.21
C TRP A 310 5.32 -14.47 20.26
N ASN A 311 4.37 -14.45 19.32
CA ASN A 311 3.24 -13.53 19.28
C ASN A 311 1.96 -14.12 19.92
N ALA A 312 1.93 -15.40 20.28
CA ALA A 312 0.77 -15.98 20.93
C ALA A 312 0.70 -15.54 22.39
N GLY A 313 -0.50 -15.23 22.87
CA GLY A 313 -0.75 -14.85 24.27
C GLY A 313 -1.74 -13.71 24.43
N GLN A 314 -1.77 -13.17 25.63
CA GLN A 314 -2.66 -12.09 26.01
C GLN A 314 -1.86 -10.79 26.15
N PHE A 315 -2.39 -9.73 25.56
CA PHE A 315 -1.76 -8.42 25.50
C PHE A 315 -2.71 -7.35 26.05
N GLU A 316 -2.33 -6.73 27.16
CA GLU A 316 -3.00 -5.54 27.66
C GLU A 316 -2.48 -4.34 26.88
N LEU A 317 -3.41 -3.65 26.25
CA LEU A 317 -3.21 -2.41 25.53
C LEU A 317 -3.88 -1.28 26.31
N ARG A 318 -3.14 -0.23 26.61
CA ARG A 318 -3.64 1.08 27.03
C ARG A 318 -3.23 2.09 26.00
N GLY A 319 -4.17 2.81 25.41
CA GLY A 319 -3.84 3.71 24.30
C GLY A 319 -4.81 4.85 24.17
N GLY A 320 -4.31 5.95 23.61
CA GLY A 320 -5.05 7.17 23.29
C GLY A 320 -4.33 7.98 22.21
N PRO A 321 -4.79 9.21 21.96
CA PRO A 321 -4.24 10.07 20.92
C PRO A 321 -2.77 10.48 21.13
N THR A 322 -2.31 10.52 22.37
CA THR A 322 -0.98 11.03 22.73
C THR A 322 0.03 9.94 23.07
N ALA A 323 -0.43 8.82 23.64
CA ALA A 323 0.43 7.74 24.09
C ALA A 323 -0.23 6.38 23.92
N ALA A 324 0.60 5.33 23.86
CA ALA A 324 0.15 3.96 23.91
C ALA A 324 1.20 3.08 24.58
N GLU A 325 0.73 2.12 25.37
CA GLU A 325 1.52 1.09 26.02
C GLU A 325 0.89 -0.27 25.78
N ALA A 326 1.72 -1.26 25.55
CA ALA A 326 1.29 -2.64 25.45
C ALA A 326 2.21 -3.53 26.28
N ARG A 327 1.62 -4.49 27.00
CA ARG A 327 2.36 -5.46 27.79
C ARG A 327 1.71 -6.84 27.75
N ARG A 328 2.48 -7.89 27.99
CA ARG A 328 1.92 -9.21 28.23
C ARG A 328 1.16 -9.24 29.56
N THR A 329 0.07 -10.00 29.59
CA THR A 329 -0.75 -10.17 30.77
C THR A 329 -1.29 -11.60 30.89
N THR A 330 -1.75 -11.97 32.07
CA THR A 330 -2.52 -13.20 32.31
C THR A 330 -4.00 -12.92 32.53
N ALA A 331 -4.43 -11.65 32.42
CA ALA A 331 -5.83 -11.27 32.57
C ALA A 331 -6.69 -11.91 31.46
N SER A 332 -7.94 -12.21 31.78
CA SER A 332 -8.88 -12.72 30.76
C SER A 332 -9.02 -11.75 29.60
N PRO A 333 -9.02 -12.23 28.35
CA PRO A 333 -9.13 -11.36 27.21
C PRO A 333 -10.50 -10.71 27.10
N ASP A 334 -10.55 -9.47 26.60
CA ASP A 334 -11.78 -8.81 26.17
C ASP A 334 -12.22 -9.35 24.79
N LEU A 335 -11.23 -9.55 23.91
CA LEU A 335 -11.40 -10.05 22.55
C LEU A 335 -10.39 -11.16 22.24
N GLU A 336 -10.81 -12.19 21.50
CA GLU A 336 -9.94 -13.20 20.97
C GLU A 336 -9.92 -13.17 19.44
N LEU A 337 -8.72 -13.19 18.84
CA LEU A 337 -8.51 -13.14 17.40
C LEU A 337 -7.20 -13.83 17.03
N ASP A 338 -7.01 -14.12 15.75
CA ASP A 338 -5.74 -14.61 15.26
C ASP A 338 -4.85 -13.47 14.72
N ALA A 339 -3.62 -13.82 14.37
CA ALA A 339 -2.65 -12.86 13.85
C ALA A 339 -3.10 -12.19 12.55
N ALA A 340 -3.83 -12.91 11.67
CA ALA A 340 -4.32 -12.34 10.41
C ALA A 340 -5.43 -11.31 10.66
N ALA A 341 -6.38 -11.61 11.56
CA ALA A 341 -7.41 -10.65 11.95
C ALA A 341 -6.80 -9.38 12.59
N LEU A 342 -5.77 -9.55 13.45
CA LEU A 342 -5.06 -8.41 14.03
C LEU A 342 -4.34 -7.58 12.97
N GLY A 343 -3.68 -8.23 12.01
CA GLY A 343 -3.04 -7.56 10.86
C GLY A 343 -4.03 -6.75 10.04
N ALA A 344 -5.20 -7.32 9.75
CA ALA A 344 -6.26 -6.64 8.99
C ALA A 344 -6.80 -5.38 9.69
N LEU A 345 -6.82 -5.37 11.03
CA LEU A 345 -7.37 -4.27 11.84
C LEU A 345 -6.36 -3.17 12.15
N TYR A 346 -5.08 -3.50 12.10
CA TYR A 346 -4.03 -2.69 12.70
C TYR A 346 -3.95 -1.26 12.16
N LEU A 347 -4.14 -1.06 10.86
CA LEU A 347 -4.08 0.27 10.25
C LEU A 347 -5.40 1.06 10.35
N GLY A 348 -6.50 0.45 10.82
CA GLY A 348 -7.82 1.09 10.91
C GLY A 348 -8.67 1.00 9.63
N GLY A 349 -8.21 0.27 8.60
CA GLY A 349 -8.97 0.05 7.36
C GLY A 349 -10.17 -0.89 7.51
N ASN A 350 -10.17 -1.71 8.55
CA ASN A 350 -11.25 -2.62 8.89
C ASN A 350 -11.75 -2.38 10.30
N ARG A 351 -13.01 -2.71 10.55
CA ARG A 351 -13.64 -2.60 11.85
C ARG A 351 -13.70 -3.95 12.57
N PHE A 352 -13.47 -3.95 13.88
CA PHE A 352 -13.66 -5.13 14.75
C PHE A 352 -15.07 -5.68 14.63
N GLY A 353 -16.09 -4.81 14.62
CA GLY A 353 -17.48 -5.23 14.43
C GLY A 353 -17.73 -5.96 13.11
N THR A 354 -17.02 -5.61 12.03
CA THR A 354 -17.12 -6.32 10.76
C THR A 354 -16.52 -7.72 10.84
N LEU A 355 -15.30 -7.84 11.39
CA LEU A 355 -14.64 -9.14 11.56
C LEU A 355 -15.35 -10.03 12.59
N HIS A 356 -15.94 -9.42 13.62
CA HIS A 356 -16.78 -10.15 14.59
C HIS A 356 -18.02 -10.78 13.93
N ARG A 357 -18.74 -10.03 13.10
CA ARG A 357 -19.88 -10.57 12.33
C ARG A 357 -19.46 -11.64 11.30
N ALA A 358 -18.22 -11.58 10.85
CA ALA A 358 -17.62 -12.62 9.98
C ALA A 358 -17.12 -13.85 10.75
N GLY A 359 -17.21 -13.88 12.10
CA GLY A 359 -16.75 -14.97 12.94
C GLY A 359 -15.24 -15.07 13.13
N LEU A 360 -14.49 -14.02 12.73
CA LEU A 360 -13.02 -13.97 12.84
C LEU A 360 -12.53 -13.44 14.19
N ILE A 361 -13.41 -12.81 14.95
CA ILE A 361 -13.16 -12.28 16.32
C ILE A 361 -14.23 -12.81 17.26
N ARG A 362 -13.81 -13.26 18.44
CA ARG A 362 -14.71 -13.60 19.52
C ARG A 362 -14.71 -12.47 20.56
N GLU A 363 -15.87 -11.86 20.82
CA GLU A 363 -16.08 -10.99 21.96
C GLU A 363 -16.24 -11.83 23.21
N VAL A 364 -15.38 -11.62 24.19
CA VAL A 364 -15.40 -12.31 25.48
C VAL A 364 -16.08 -11.44 26.53
N GLN A 365 -15.74 -10.14 26.54
CA GLN A 365 -16.35 -9.15 27.43
C GLN A 365 -17.35 -8.30 26.63
N PRO A 366 -18.62 -8.22 27.05
CA PRO A 366 -19.62 -7.42 26.35
C PRO A 366 -19.17 -5.95 26.17
N GLY A 367 -19.36 -5.41 24.97
CA GLY A 367 -18.98 -4.04 24.60
C GLY A 367 -17.52 -3.86 24.19
N ALA A 368 -16.69 -4.91 24.22
CA ALA A 368 -15.29 -4.83 23.84
C ALA A 368 -15.10 -4.56 22.34
N VAL A 369 -15.96 -5.10 21.48
CA VAL A 369 -15.94 -4.84 20.02
C VAL A 369 -16.16 -3.36 19.75
N ALA A 370 -17.17 -2.74 20.38
CA ALA A 370 -17.46 -1.31 20.18
C ALA A 370 -16.33 -0.42 20.69
N ARG A 371 -15.74 -0.78 21.86
CA ARG A 371 -14.57 -0.08 22.41
C ARG A 371 -13.37 -0.18 21.50
N ALA A 372 -13.09 -1.37 20.95
CA ALA A 372 -12.00 -1.58 20.03
C ALA A 372 -12.19 -0.79 18.71
N ASP A 373 -13.42 -0.77 18.16
CA ASP A 373 -13.75 0.03 16.98
C ASP A 373 -13.51 1.53 17.22
N ALA A 374 -13.88 2.04 18.40
CA ALA A 374 -13.63 3.44 18.74
C ALA A 374 -12.13 3.74 18.90
N MET A 375 -11.38 2.86 19.56
CA MET A 375 -9.93 3.06 19.78
C MET A 375 -9.14 2.99 18.47
N PHE A 376 -9.44 2.02 17.61
CA PHE A 376 -8.67 1.77 16.39
C PHE A 376 -9.11 2.61 15.18
N ALA A 377 -10.12 3.44 15.30
CA ALA A 377 -10.57 4.35 14.25
C ALA A 377 -9.44 5.25 13.74
N THR A 378 -9.53 5.64 12.47
CA THR A 378 -8.62 6.60 11.83
C THR A 378 -9.44 7.64 11.08
N ASP A 379 -8.89 8.84 10.92
CA ASP A 379 -9.50 9.94 10.15
C ASP A 379 -9.40 9.74 8.64
N ARG A 380 -8.51 8.85 8.19
CA ARG A 380 -8.34 8.47 6.78
C ARG A 380 -8.24 6.97 6.65
N ALA A 381 -8.89 6.41 5.63
CA ALA A 381 -8.68 5.02 5.27
C ALA A 381 -7.20 4.78 4.92
N PRO A 382 -6.57 3.71 5.44
CA PRO A 382 -5.18 3.41 5.13
C PRO A 382 -5.02 3.07 3.64
N TRP A 383 -3.95 3.56 3.04
CA TRP A 383 -3.67 3.43 1.62
C TRP A 383 -2.18 3.48 1.32
N CYS A 384 -1.74 2.74 0.31
CA CYS A 384 -0.38 2.81 -0.22
C CYS A 384 -0.43 2.88 -1.75
N PRO A 385 0.05 3.96 -2.36
CA PRO A 385 0.07 4.13 -3.81
C PRO A 385 1.32 3.55 -4.48
N SER A 386 2.14 2.80 -3.77
CA SER A 386 3.38 2.20 -4.27
C SER A 386 3.32 0.69 -4.14
N HIS A 387 3.48 0.00 -5.25
CA HIS A 387 3.67 -1.46 -5.29
C HIS A 387 5.15 -1.82 -5.18
N PHE A 388 5.50 -2.94 -4.50
CA PHE A 388 6.88 -3.41 -4.31
C PHE A 388 7.06 -4.92 -4.46
#